data_313e7f7e61935b5d9665f7d73f2fb401
#
_entry.id   313e7f7e61935b5d9665f7d73f2fb401
#
_cell.length_a   1.000
_cell.length_b   1.000
_cell.length_c   1.000
_cell.angle_alpha   90.00
_cell.angle_beta   90.00
_cell.angle_gamma   90.00
#
_symmetry.space_group_name_H-M   'P 1'
#
loop_
_entity.id
_entity.type
_entity.pdbx_description
1 polymer ?
#
loop_
_entity_poly.entity_id
_entity_poly.type
_entity_poly.pdbx_seq_one_letter_code
_entity_poly.pdbx_strand_id
1 'polypeptide(L)'
;MKELKMYIDGRFIENQSDKWIDVLNPSTEEVISKMPDGTPEDARAAINAAVKAQLSWESLTSIERAGYLTRIAQGIRKREQELTDIIIREGGKTRGLANVEVLFTADYLDYMAGWARRYEGEIIPSDRPHENIFVFKKPIGVTTGILPWNFPFFLIARKAAPALLTGNTIVVKPSQLTPENAYVFAQIVDEVGLPKGVFNLVNGRGSVIGHELAANPKVGMVSLTGSVEAGIQTMAAASTNVTKVSLELGGKAPGIVMPDADLDLAVKSIIASRVINTGQVCNCCERVYVHSSIKEAFLEKLLAGFKQVKVGDPNQYTDLDMGPLIDAKALKSVEEKVKKAIEQGAELLCGGHRIGTKGYFFEPTILINCTQKMDIIQEETFGPVLPVVEFTEVEDAIAWANDCEYGLTSSIYTQNLDMTFKLIRALKFGETYVNRENFEAMQGFHAGWRKSGIGGADGKHGLEEYLQTQLVYLETKG
;
A
#
# COMPACT_ATOMS: atom_id res chain seq x y z
N MET A 1 -17.69 -0.70 24.37
CA MET A 1 -16.91 -0.13 23.25
C MET A 1 -15.45 -0.34 23.57
N LYS A 2 -14.64 -0.81 22.62
CA LYS A 2 -13.21 -1.08 22.85
C LYS A 2 -12.42 0.22 22.75
N GLU A 3 -11.60 0.52 23.76
CA GLU A 3 -10.66 1.63 23.76
C GLU A 3 -9.26 1.10 23.43
N LEU A 4 -8.69 1.59 22.35
CA LEU A 4 -7.37 1.19 21.89
C LEU A 4 -6.29 1.97 22.65
N LYS A 5 -5.07 1.43 22.70
CA LYS A 5 -3.93 2.04 23.37
C LYS A 5 -2.79 2.21 22.39
N MET A 6 -1.90 3.14 22.67
CA MET A 6 -0.59 3.20 22.04
C MET A 6 0.34 2.16 22.67
N TYR A 7 1.38 1.74 21.93
CA TYR A 7 2.42 0.86 22.45
C TYR A 7 3.77 1.54 22.32
N ILE A 8 4.32 1.97 23.47
CA ILE A 8 5.55 2.76 23.51
C ILE A 8 6.50 2.18 24.57
N ASP A 9 7.76 1.97 24.20
CA ASP A 9 8.82 1.43 25.09
C ASP A 9 8.40 0.11 25.78
N GLY A 10 7.75 -0.79 25.02
CA GLY A 10 7.31 -2.09 25.51
C GLY A 10 6.13 -2.01 26.50
N ARG A 11 5.28 -0.99 26.39
CA ARG A 11 4.11 -0.81 27.26
C ARG A 11 2.91 -0.29 26.49
N PHE A 12 1.73 -0.79 26.83
CA PHE A 12 0.46 -0.21 26.40
C PHE A 12 0.16 1.02 27.26
N ILE A 13 0.10 2.18 26.60
CA ILE A 13 -0.07 3.48 27.25
C ILE A 13 -1.53 3.90 27.22
N GLU A 14 -2.07 4.27 28.38
CA GLU A 14 -3.41 4.87 28.49
C GLU A 14 -3.44 6.24 27.82
N ASN A 15 -4.59 6.62 27.28
CA ASN A 15 -4.77 7.94 26.67
C ASN A 15 -4.62 9.06 27.73
N GLN A 16 -3.63 9.92 27.56
CA GLN A 16 -3.34 11.01 28.51
C GLN A 16 -4.11 12.30 28.18
N SER A 17 -4.59 12.43 26.94
CA SER A 17 -5.24 13.66 26.46
C SER A 17 -6.75 13.67 26.70
N ASP A 18 -7.36 12.55 27.11
CA ASP A 18 -8.80 12.30 27.17
C ASP A 18 -9.56 12.57 25.84
N LYS A 19 -8.82 12.79 24.74
CA LYS A 19 -9.37 12.99 23.40
C LYS A 19 -9.34 11.67 22.63
N TRP A 20 -10.46 11.35 22.01
CA TRP A 20 -10.66 10.11 21.29
C TRP A 20 -11.12 10.37 19.85
N ILE A 21 -10.76 9.46 18.95
CA ILE A 21 -11.27 9.38 17.59
C ILE A 21 -12.11 8.11 17.49
N ASP A 22 -13.36 8.27 17.08
CA ASP A 22 -14.26 7.15 16.86
C ASP A 22 -13.86 6.39 15.59
N VAL A 23 -13.90 5.07 15.66
CA VAL A 23 -13.70 4.14 14.54
C VAL A 23 -15.05 3.56 14.17
N LEU A 24 -15.42 3.71 12.90
CA LEU A 24 -16.72 3.30 12.40
C LEU A 24 -16.64 1.97 11.64
N ASN A 25 -17.70 1.19 11.69
CA ASN A 25 -17.94 0.12 10.74
C ASN A 25 -18.53 0.72 9.46
N PRO A 26 -17.87 0.64 8.30
CA PRO A 26 -18.36 1.26 7.06
C PRO A 26 -19.63 0.62 6.49
N SER A 27 -19.98 -0.59 6.91
CA SER A 27 -21.24 -1.25 6.53
C SER A 27 -22.44 -0.75 7.31
N THR A 28 -22.25 -0.35 8.58
CA THR A 28 -23.35 -0.02 9.51
C THR A 28 -23.31 1.42 10.01
N GLU A 29 -22.22 2.14 9.78
CA GLU A 29 -21.96 3.50 10.28
C GLU A 29 -21.91 3.58 11.82
N GLU A 30 -21.84 2.45 12.50
CA GLU A 30 -21.80 2.37 13.96
C GLU A 30 -20.37 2.49 14.49
N VAL A 31 -20.20 3.14 15.64
CA VAL A 31 -18.91 3.21 16.34
C VAL A 31 -18.58 1.85 16.94
N ILE A 32 -17.46 1.25 16.52
CA ILE A 32 -17.01 -0.08 16.94
C ILE A 32 -15.89 -0.02 17.98
N SER A 33 -15.04 0.97 17.89
CA SER A 33 -13.93 1.21 18.83
C SER A 33 -13.57 2.69 18.87
N LYS A 34 -12.66 3.05 19.79
CA LYS A 34 -12.07 4.39 19.88
C LYS A 34 -10.57 4.28 19.96
N MET A 35 -9.87 5.15 19.27
CA MET A 35 -8.42 5.28 19.38
C MET A 35 -8.04 6.62 20.03
N PRO A 36 -6.90 6.70 20.75
CA PRO A 36 -6.38 7.97 21.27
C PRO A 36 -6.14 8.99 20.16
N ASP A 37 -6.59 10.24 20.33
CA ASP A 37 -6.17 11.36 19.49
C ASP A 37 -4.85 11.90 20.07
N GLY A 38 -3.75 11.25 19.68
CA GLY A 38 -2.41 11.47 20.24
C GLY A 38 -1.85 12.85 19.96
N THR A 39 -0.85 13.22 20.72
CA THR A 39 -0.16 14.49 20.71
C THR A 39 1.23 14.39 20.08
N PRO A 40 1.88 15.50 19.69
CA PRO A 40 3.28 15.48 19.28
C PRO A 40 4.22 14.92 20.36
N GLU A 41 3.87 15.06 21.62
CA GLU A 41 4.61 14.51 22.77
C GLU A 41 4.62 12.99 22.76
N ASP A 42 3.50 12.35 22.41
CA ASP A 42 3.42 10.88 22.29
C ASP A 42 4.32 10.39 21.14
N ALA A 43 4.31 11.08 20.00
CA ALA A 43 5.22 10.76 18.89
C ALA A 43 6.69 10.91 19.30
N ARG A 44 7.04 12.00 19.97
CA ARG A 44 8.40 12.23 20.50
C ARG A 44 8.81 11.18 21.53
N ALA A 45 7.89 10.74 22.40
CA ALA A 45 8.15 9.68 23.37
C ALA A 45 8.47 8.35 22.65
N ALA A 46 7.70 7.99 21.62
CA ALA A 46 7.94 6.79 20.82
C ALA A 46 9.27 6.85 20.06
N ILE A 47 9.59 7.99 19.43
CA ILE A 47 10.87 8.21 18.75
C ILE A 47 12.03 8.11 19.75
N ASN A 48 11.92 8.69 20.93
CA ASN A 48 12.95 8.60 21.96
C ASN A 48 13.15 7.16 22.45
N ALA A 49 12.08 6.38 22.59
CA ALA A 49 12.15 4.94 22.90
C ALA A 49 12.89 4.17 21.80
N ALA A 50 12.58 4.47 20.53
CA ALA A 50 13.25 3.88 19.37
C ALA A 50 14.76 4.23 19.33
N VAL A 51 15.13 5.50 19.58
CA VAL A 51 16.53 5.93 19.67
C VAL A 51 17.28 5.17 20.76
N LYS A 52 16.66 5.02 21.94
CA LYS A 52 17.27 4.29 23.07
C LYS A 52 17.51 2.82 22.76
N ALA A 53 16.61 2.20 22.01
CA ALA A 53 16.69 0.78 21.63
C ALA A 53 17.65 0.52 20.44
N GLN A 54 17.91 1.53 19.61
CA GLN A 54 18.59 1.37 18.32
C GLN A 54 19.93 0.63 18.44
N LEU A 55 20.82 1.08 19.32
CA LEU A 55 22.17 0.54 19.40
C LEU A 55 22.20 -0.94 19.83
N SER A 56 21.33 -1.30 20.77
CA SER A 56 21.22 -2.71 21.22
C SER A 56 20.58 -3.59 20.16
N TRP A 57 19.62 -3.06 19.38
CA TRP A 57 18.98 -3.81 18.32
C TRP A 57 19.90 -4.05 17.12
N GLU A 58 20.62 -3.04 16.65
CA GLU A 58 21.54 -3.17 15.52
C GLU A 58 22.74 -4.07 15.85
N SER A 59 23.12 -4.19 17.13
CA SER A 59 24.20 -5.08 17.56
C SER A 59 23.86 -6.58 17.49
N LEU A 60 22.56 -6.93 17.41
CA LEU A 60 22.14 -8.30 17.17
C LEU A 60 22.54 -8.74 15.75
N THR A 61 22.80 -10.03 15.58
CA THR A 61 22.99 -10.61 14.25
C THR A 61 21.66 -10.58 13.46
N SER A 62 21.75 -10.55 12.13
CA SER A 62 20.56 -10.60 11.28
C SER A 62 19.69 -11.86 11.51
N ILE A 63 20.31 -12.97 11.93
CA ILE A 63 19.61 -14.22 12.27
C ILE A 63 18.81 -14.07 13.57
N GLU A 64 19.35 -13.42 14.58
CA GLU A 64 18.61 -13.16 15.82
C GLU A 64 17.40 -12.28 15.54
N ARG A 65 17.57 -11.21 14.74
CA ARG A 65 16.46 -10.34 14.32
C ARG A 65 15.42 -11.08 13.49
N ALA A 66 15.85 -11.94 12.55
CA ALA A 66 14.94 -12.80 11.77
C ALA A 66 14.12 -13.74 12.64
N GLY A 67 14.70 -14.26 13.73
CA GLY A 67 13.99 -15.08 14.71
C GLY A 67 12.80 -14.37 15.35
N TYR A 68 12.87 -13.04 15.56
CA TYR A 68 11.72 -12.26 16.03
C TYR A 68 10.64 -12.14 14.95
N LEU A 69 11.01 -11.89 13.69
CA LEU A 69 10.05 -11.83 12.57
C LEU A 69 9.27 -13.14 12.42
N THR A 70 9.96 -14.28 12.45
CA THR A 70 9.31 -15.59 12.39
C THR A 70 8.34 -15.83 13.55
N ARG A 71 8.69 -15.41 14.78
CA ARG A 71 7.78 -15.54 15.93
C ARG A 71 6.56 -14.63 15.78
N ILE A 72 6.73 -13.40 15.26
CA ILE A 72 5.60 -12.49 14.96
C ILE A 72 4.70 -13.15 13.90
N ALA A 73 5.24 -13.69 12.82
CA ALA A 73 4.48 -14.40 11.79
C ALA A 73 3.66 -15.57 12.38
N GLN A 74 4.26 -16.35 13.28
CA GLN A 74 3.55 -17.42 14.00
C GLN A 74 2.44 -16.88 14.91
N GLY A 75 2.68 -15.75 15.59
CA GLY A 75 1.68 -15.06 16.40
C GLY A 75 0.47 -14.59 15.59
N ILE A 76 0.71 -14.06 14.38
CA ILE A 76 -0.33 -13.67 13.43
C ILE A 76 -1.18 -14.87 13.03
N ARG A 77 -0.57 -15.98 12.62
CA ARG A 77 -1.29 -17.20 12.22
C ARG A 77 -2.14 -17.78 13.37
N LYS A 78 -1.69 -17.66 14.62
CA LYS A 78 -2.49 -18.08 15.79
C LYS A 78 -3.72 -17.20 16.04
N ARG A 79 -3.69 -15.95 15.60
CA ARG A 79 -4.78 -14.97 15.75
C ARG A 79 -5.48 -14.67 14.43
N GLU A 80 -5.36 -15.55 13.43
CA GLU A 80 -5.87 -15.38 12.07
C GLU A 80 -7.34 -14.97 12.05
N GLN A 81 -8.21 -15.72 12.72
CA GLN A 81 -9.64 -15.46 12.73
C GLN A 81 -9.98 -14.09 13.37
N GLU A 82 -9.35 -13.76 14.50
CA GLU A 82 -9.53 -12.48 15.17
C GLU A 82 -9.15 -11.31 14.27
N LEU A 83 -7.98 -11.39 13.64
CA LEU A 83 -7.46 -10.36 12.74
C LEU A 83 -8.34 -10.21 11.49
N THR A 84 -8.79 -11.33 10.92
CA THR A 84 -9.72 -11.34 9.78
C THR A 84 -11.02 -10.61 10.15
N ASP A 85 -11.63 -10.93 11.29
CA ASP A 85 -12.87 -10.31 11.75
C ASP A 85 -12.70 -8.80 12.05
N ILE A 86 -11.54 -8.40 12.56
CA ILE A 86 -11.21 -6.98 12.77
C ILE A 86 -11.14 -6.23 11.43
N ILE A 87 -10.41 -6.76 10.45
CA ILE A 87 -10.25 -6.12 9.13
C ILE A 87 -11.60 -5.98 8.42
N ILE A 88 -12.48 -6.99 8.54
CA ILE A 88 -13.85 -6.93 8.01
C ILE A 88 -14.62 -5.80 8.69
N ARG A 89 -14.58 -5.74 10.01
CA ARG A 89 -15.40 -4.84 10.81
C ARG A 89 -15.00 -3.37 10.66
N GLU A 90 -13.68 -3.06 10.65
CA GLU A 90 -13.21 -1.68 10.56
C GLU A 90 -12.97 -1.21 9.11
N GLY A 91 -12.72 -2.13 8.17
CA GLY A 91 -12.40 -1.79 6.78
C GLY A 91 -13.49 -2.13 5.76
N GLY A 92 -14.49 -2.93 6.13
CA GLY A 92 -15.53 -3.39 5.20
C GLY A 92 -15.03 -4.36 4.13
N LYS A 93 -13.86 -4.95 4.31
CA LYS A 93 -13.24 -5.86 3.36
C LYS A 93 -13.97 -7.20 3.33
N THR A 94 -14.12 -7.82 2.15
CA THR A 94 -14.71 -9.17 2.06
C THR A 94 -13.91 -10.18 2.84
N ARG A 95 -14.56 -11.21 3.39
CA ARG A 95 -13.93 -12.21 4.27
C ARG A 95 -12.74 -12.91 3.61
N GLY A 96 -12.90 -13.29 2.35
CA GLY A 96 -11.81 -13.94 1.60
C GLY A 96 -10.58 -13.04 1.49
N LEU A 97 -10.78 -11.77 1.13
CA LEU A 97 -9.66 -10.81 0.98
C LEU A 97 -9.05 -10.43 2.34
N ALA A 98 -9.85 -10.28 3.40
CA ALA A 98 -9.35 -10.01 4.75
C ALA A 98 -8.47 -11.16 5.25
N ASN A 99 -8.89 -12.41 5.04
CA ASN A 99 -8.10 -13.58 5.40
C ASN A 99 -6.79 -13.66 4.60
N VAL A 100 -6.85 -13.41 3.27
CA VAL A 100 -5.65 -13.33 2.43
C VAL A 100 -4.69 -12.26 2.96
N GLU A 101 -5.17 -11.08 3.35
CA GLU A 101 -4.30 -10.02 3.90
C GLU A 101 -3.59 -10.49 5.19
N VAL A 102 -4.29 -11.16 6.09
CA VAL A 102 -3.70 -11.67 7.35
C VAL A 102 -2.60 -12.69 7.08
N LEU A 103 -2.88 -13.69 6.24
CA LEU A 103 -1.92 -14.75 5.93
C LEU A 103 -0.73 -14.21 5.11
N PHE A 104 -0.98 -13.35 4.13
CA PHE A 104 0.06 -12.70 3.34
C PHE A 104 0.99 -11.83 4.20
N THR A 105 0.45 -11.20 5.25
CA THR A 105 1.25 -10.46 6.25
C THR A 105 2.23 -11.37 6.98
N ALA A 106 1.77 -12.55 7.43
CA ALA A 106 2.63 -13.53 8.08
C ALA A 106 3.69 -14.09 7.12
N ASP A 107 3.29 -14.40 5.88
CA ASP A 107 4.19 -14.91 4.85
C ASP A 107 5.25 -13.87 4.44
N TYR A 108 4.88 -12.58 4.43
CA TYR A 108 5.82 -11.49 4.17
C TYR A 108 6.88 -11.34 5.26
N LEU A 109 6.50 -11.50 6.52
CA LEU A 109 7.45 -11.52 7.65
C LEU A 109 8.45 -12.67 7.51
N ASP A 110 7.97 -13.88 7.16
CA ASP A 110 8.82 -15.04 6.92
C ASP A 110 9.71 -14.85 5.68
N TYR A 111 9.17 -14.26 4.61
CA TYR A 111 9.94 -13.90 3.41
C TYR A 111 11.10 -12.94 3.75
N MET A 112 10.80 -11.86 4.48
CA MET A 112 11.84 -10.91 4.92
C MET A 112 12.84 -11.56 5.87
N ALA A 113 12.42 -12.42 6.80
CA ALA A 113 13.33 -13.19 7.66
C ALA A 113 14.30 -14.05 6.84
N GLY A 114 13.88 -14.57 5.69
CA GLY A 114 14.70 -15.33 4.75
C GLY A 114 15.88 -14.52 4.16
N TRP A 115 15.85 -13.21 4.21
CA TRP A 115 16.94 -12.33 3.75
C TRP A 115 18.10 -12.22 4.74
N ALA A 116 17.98 -12.74 5.96
CA ALA A 116 18.99 -12.61 7.02
C ALA A 116 20.42 -13.01 6.62
N ARG A 117 20.58 -13.87 5.61
CA ARG A 117 21.89 -14.31 5.07
C ARG A 117 22.10 -13.92 3.61
N ARG A 118 21.31 -13.01 3.07
CA ARG A 118 21.27 -12.74 1.62
C ARG A 118 21.50 -11.27 1.25
N TYR A 119 21.51 -10.36 2.22
CA TYR A 119 21.94 -8.98 1.95
C TYR A 119 23.42 -8.86 2.32
N GLU A 120 24.22 -8.43 1.37
CA GLU A 120 25.68 -8.54 1.39
C GLU A 120 26.31 -7.16 1.20
N GLY A 121 27.57 -7.03 1.63
CA GLY A 121 28.47 -5.98 1.24
C GLY A 121 29.29 -6.39 0.01
N GLU A 122 30.22 -5.52 -0.39
CA GLU A 122 31.06 -5.75 -1.57
C GLU A 122 32.54 -5.48 -1.21
N ILE A 123 33.44 -6.09 -1.98
CA ILE A 123 34.86 -5.76 -1.99
C ILE A 123 35.17 -5.27 -3.40
N ILE A 124 35.59 -4.00 -3.53
CA ILE A 124 35.88 -3.35 -4.80
C ILE A 124 37.41 -3.26 -4.97
N PRO A 125 37.98 -3.65 -6.12
CA PRO A 125 39.40 -3.43 -6.40
C PRO A 125 39.76 -1.95 -6.35
N SER A 126 40.93 -1.63 -5.75
CA SER A 126 41.48 -0.28 -5.75
C SER A 126 42.49 -0.07 -6.87
N ASP A 127 42.60 1.17 -7.37
CA ASP A 127 43.68 1.60 -8.28
C ASP A 127 45.03 1.78 -7.54
N ARG A 128 45.04 1.71 -6.22
CA ARG A 128 46.25 1.82 -5.41
C ARG A 128 46.76 0.43 -4.99
N PRO A 129 48.10 0.18 -5.06
CA PRO A 129 48.66 -1.05 -4.52
C PRO A 129 48.45 -1.10 -2.99
N HIS A 130 48.19 -2.32 -2.46
CA HIS A 130 47.98 -2.59 -1.05
C HIS A 130 46.73 -1.95 -0.42
N GLU A 131 45.80 -1.39 -1.20
CA GLU A 131 44.51 -0.87 -0.75
C GLU A 131 43.37 -1.80 -1.14
N ASN A 132 42.42 -1.99 -0.20
CA ASN A 132 41.15 -2.67 -0.44
C ASN A 132 40.01 -1.71 -0.11
N ILE A 133 38.96 -1.74 -0.92
CA ILE A 133 37.75 -0.94 -0.71
C ILE A 133 36.62 -1.88 -0.29
N PHE A 134 36.08 -1.69 0.92
CA PHE A 134 34.95 -2.45 1.43
C PHE A 134 33.68 -1.61 1.38
N VAL A 135 32.59 -2.24 0.95
CA VAL A 135 31.23 -1.67 0.97
C VAL A 135 30.44 -2.35 2.07
N PHE A 136 30.11 -1.61 3.12
CA PHE A 136 29.27 -2.10 4.20
C PHE A 136 27.84 -1.59 4.05
N LYS A 137 26.87 -2.46 4.31
CA LYS A 137 25.46 -2.12 4.43
C LYS A 137 25.13 -1.94 5.92
N LYS A 138 24.68 -0.74 6.30
CA LYS A 138 24.41 -0.36 7.68
C LYS A 138 22.93 0.02 7.84
N PRO A 139 22.29 -0.21 9.02
CA PRO A 139 20.96 0.32 9.27
C PRO A 139 20.95 1.85 9.18
N ILE A 140 19.83 2.43 8.79
CA ILE A 140 19.62 3.89 8.79
C ILE A 140 19.49 4.42 10.22
N GLY A 141 18.94 3.60 11.13
CA GLY A 141 18.67 3.95 12.53
C GLY A 141 17.19 3.95 12.84
N VAL A 142 16.66 5.04 13.40
CA VAL A 142 15.23 5.16 13.68
C VAL A 142 14.46 5.41 12.39
N THR A 143 13.46 4.54 12.11
CA THR A 143 12.55 4.70 10.98
C THR A 143 11.12 4.95 11.45
N THR A 144 10.31 5.55 10.59
CA THR A 144 8.88 5.73 10.87
C THR A 144 8.03 5.18 9.72
N GLY A 145 6.87 4.60 10.07
CA GLY A 145 5.91 4.03 9.14
C GLY A 145 4.54 4.67 9.27
N ILE A 146 4.08 5.40 8.25
CA ILE A 146 2.75 6.01 8.21
C ILE A 146 1.89 5.20 7.25
N LEU A 147 0.76 4.65 7.77
CA LEU A 147 -0.02 3.64 7.08
C LEU A 147 -1.37 4.18 6.60
N PRO A 148 -1.86 3.71 5.45
CA PRO A 148 -3.22 3.94 4.97
C PRO A 148 -4.20 2.94 5.61
N TRP A 149 -5.45 3.01 5.17
CA TRP A 149 -6.56 2.20 5.69
C TRP A 149 -6.95 1.01 4.79
N ASN A 150 -6.49 0.96 3.54
CA ASN A 150 -6.98 -0.01 2.55
C ASN A 150 -6.39 -1.42 2.69
N PHE A 151 -5.12 -1.55 3.07
CA PHE A 151 -4.47 -2.81 3.49
C PHE A 151 -3.74 -2.59 4.82
N PRO A 152 -4.50 -2.27 5.88
CA PRO A 152 -3.95 -1.72 7.11
C PRO A 152 -3.01 -2.69 7.83
N PHE A 153 -3.27 -3.99 7.76
CA PHE A 153 -2.49 -5.00 8.47
C PHE A 153 -1.24 -5.40 7.69
N PHE A 154 -1.38 -5.64 6.39
CA PHE A 154 -0.24 -5.97 5.53
C PHE A 154 0.81 -4.86 5.50
N LEU A 155 0.38 -3.61 5.41
CA LEU A 155 1.31 -2.49 5.31
C LEU A 155 2.10 -2.22 6.62
N ILE A 156 1.67 -2.76 7.76
CA ILE A 156 2.51 -2.79 8.97
C ILE A 156 3.76 -3.64 8.71
N ALA A 157 3.56 -4.86 8.24
CA ALA A 157 4.67 -5.79 7.98
C ALA A 157 5.56 -5.30 6.83
N ARG A 158 4.97 -4.73 5.76
CA ARG A 158 5.72 -4.17 4.61
C ARG A 158 6.74 -3.11 5.06
N LYS A 159 6.45 -2.35 6.12
CA LYS A 159 7.38 -1.37 6.69
C LYS A 159 8.21 -1.92 7.84
N ALA A 160 7.60 -2.66 8.75
CA ALA A 160 8.29 -3.15 9.95
C ALA A 160 9.26 -4.30 9.65
N ALA A 161 8.92 -5.24 8.77
CA ALA A 161 9.76 -6.41 8.54
C ALA A 161 11.14 -6.06 7.95
N PRO A 162 11.26 -5.28 6.86
CA PRO A 162 12.57 -4.88 6.34
C PRO A 162 13.32 -3.96 7.32
N ALA A 163 12.63 -3.03 8.01
CA ALA A 163 13.25 -2.18 9.02
C ALA A 163 13.90 -3.01 10.14
N LEU A 164 13.13 -3.91 10.75
CA LEU A 164 13.58 -4.73 11.86
C LEU A 164 14.70 -5.70 11.44
N LEU A 165 14.56 -6.36 10.28
CA LEU A 165 15.58 -7.29 9.79
C LEU A 165 16.92 -6.60 9.57
N THR A 166 16.92 -5.43 8.98
CA THR A 166 18.15 -4.67 8.67
C THR A 166 18.76 -3.96 9.88
N GLY A 167 18.13 -4.07 11.06
CA GLY A 167 18.66 -3.55 12.32
C GLY A 167 18.19 -2.13 12.66
N ASN A 168 17.16 -1.63 11.99
CA ASN A 168 16.51 -0.37 12.34
C ASN A 168 15.45 -0.58 13.42
N THR A 169 15.18 0.45 14.20
CA THR A 169 13.98 0.54 15.04
C THR A 169 12.86 1.26 14.27
N ILE A 170 11.60 1.05 14.66
CA ILE A 170 10.48 1.64 13.93
C ILE A 170 9.40 2.19 14.85
N VAL A 171 8.83 3.34 14.46
CA VAL A 171 7.60 3.91 15.03
C VAL A 171 6.52 3.88 13.96
N VAL A 172 5.43 3.15 14.21
CA VAL A 172 4.33 2.97 13.28
C VAL A 172 3.15 3.83 13.69
N LYS A 173 2.54 4.50 12.71
CA LYS A 173 1.27 5.22 12.83
C LYS A 173 0.24 4.59 11.89
N PRO A 174 -0.79 3.90 12.42
CA PRO A 174 -1.88 3.36 11.60
C PRO A 174 -2.81 4.46 11.10
N SER A 175 -3.66 4.11 10.13
CA SER A 175 -4.79 4.99 9.78
C SER A 175 -5.75 5.15 10.95
N GLN A 176 -6.35 6.32 11.05
CA GLN A 176 -7.42 6.57 12.03
C GLN A 176 -8.72 5.82 11.71
N LEU A 177 -8.87 5.33 10.48
CA LEU A 177 -10.07 4.60 10.05
C LEU A 177 -9.99 3.10 10.38
N THR A 178 -8.76 2.54 10.48
CA THR A 178 -8.53 1.10 10.68
C THR A 178 -7.37 0.86 11.66
N PRO A 179 -7.47 1.28 12.93
CA PRO A 179 -6.37 1.20 13.88
C PRO A 179 -6.34 -0.10 14.71
N GLU A 180 -7.44 -0.86 14.82
CA GLU A 180 -7.55 -1.99 15.75
C GLU A 180 -6.63 -3.15 15.36
N ASN A 181 -6.46 -3.43 14.06
CA ASN A 181 -5.54 -4.44 13.57
C ASN A 181 -4.08 -4.14 13.99
N ALA A 182 -3.65 -2.86 13.97
CA ALA A 182 -2.33 -2.44 14.42
C ALA A 182 -2.15 -2.58 15.93
N TYR A 183 -3.21 -2.35 16.71
CA TYR A 183 -3.20 -2.62 18.14
C TYR A 183 -2.98 -4.10 18.44
N VAL A 184 -3.64 -5.01 17.68
CA VAL A 184 -3.43 -6.45 17.81
C VAL A 184 -2.02 -6.85 17.36
N PHE A 185 -1.49 -6.23 16.31
CA PHE A 185 -0.09 -6.44 15.91
C PHE A 185 0.88 -6.07 17.05
N ALA A 186 0.65 -4.95 17.74
CA ALA A 186 1.47 -4.57 18.90
C ALA A 186 1.34 -5.57 20.07
N GLN A 187 0.17 -6.17 20.28
CA GLN A 187 0.01 -7.26 21.27
C GLN A 187 0.85 -8.48 20.90
N ILE A 188 0.87 -8.88 19.63
CA ILE A 188 1.70 -9.99 19.15
C ILE A 188 3.19 -9.66 19.33
N VAL A 189 3.61 -8.42 19.05
CA VAL A 189 4.98 -7.95 19.27
C VAL A 189 5.38 -8.05 20.75
N ASP A 190 4.49 -7.67 21.67
CA ASP A 190 4.70 -7.78 23.12
C ASP A 190 4.78 -9.25 23.57
N GLU A 191 3.86 -10.09 23.11
CA GLU A 191 3.78 -11.53 23.42
C GLU A 191 5.04 -12.29 22.98
N VAL A 192 5.65 -11.94 21.85
CA VAL A 192 6.89 -12.58 21.36
C VAL A 192 8.14 -12.04 22.04
N GLY A 193 8.01 -11.04 22.91
CA GLY A 193 9.11 -10.47 23.68
C GLY A 193 10.10 -9.68 22.83
N LEU A 194 9.63 -8.92 21.81
CA LEU A 194 10.51 -8.01 21.07
C LEU A 194 11.10 -6.98 22.05
N PRO A 195 12.41 -6.66 22.00
CA PRO A 195 13.02 -5.72 22.94
C PRO A 195 12.30 -4.37 22.95
N LYS A 196 12.13 -3.80 24.15
CA LYS A 196 11.43 -2.53 24.37
C LYS A 196 11.98 -1.42 23.50
N GLY A 197 11.08 -0.63 22.88
CA GLY A 197 11.44 0.50 22.02
C GLY A 197 11.82 0.12 20.59
N VAL A 198 12.04 -1.16 20.25
CA VAL A 198 12.39 -1.60 18.89
C VAL A 198 11.21 -1.41 17.93
N PHE A 199 10.00 -1.71 18.37
CA PHE A 199 8.75 -1.40 17.69
C PHE A 199 7.88 -0.53 18.61
N ASN A 200 7.32 0.55 18.06
CA ASN A 200 6.40 1.43 18.78
C ASN A 200 5.18 1.72 17.90
N LEU A 201 4.01 1.85 18.52
CA LEU A 201 2.75 2.18 17.86
C LEU A 201 2.18 3.46 18.47
N VAL A 202 1.97 4.48 17.63
CA VAL A 202 1.36 5.74 18.02
C VAL A 202 0.12 6.03 17.20
N ASN A 203 -0.94 6.47 17.85
CA ASN A 203 -2.23 6.79 17.24
C ASN A 203 -2.44 8.30 17.18
N GLY A 204 -3.29 8.76 16.26
CA GLY A 204 -3.66 10.16 16.13
C GLY A 204 -3.79 10.62 14.69
N ARG A 205 -4.06 11.90 14.52
CA ARG A 205 -4.26 12.51 13.19
C ARG A 205 -2.96 12.62 12.41
N GLY A 206 -3.04 12.43 11.08
CA GLY A 206 -1.89 12.54 10.19
C GLY A 206 -1.22 13.93 10.25
N SER A 207 -2.01 14.99 10.36
CA SER A 207 -1.52 16.38 10.47
C SER A 207 -0.76 16.67 11.77
N VAL A 208 -0.92 15.86 12.80
CA VAL A 208 -0.25 16.03 14.11
C VAL A 208 0.87 14.99 14.28
N ILE A 209 0.49 13.72 14.42
CA ILE A 209 1.46 12.63 14.63
C ILE A 209 2.30 12.41 13.37
N GLY A 210 1.68 12.35 12.18
CA GLY A 210 2.40 12.11 10.92
C GLY A 210 3.45 13.20 10.64
N HIS A 211 3.10 14.47 10.91
CA HIS A 211 4.03 15.58 10.77
C HIS A 211 5.25 15.42 11.71
N GLU A 212 5.03 15.14 13.00
CA GLU A 212 6.11 14.94 13.98
C GLU A 212 7.02 13.76 13.59
N LEU A 213 6.44 12.64 13.11
CA LEU A 213 7.19 11.47 12.64
C LEU A 213 8.06 11.76 11.42
N ALA A 214 7.68 12.73 10.58
CA ALA A 214 8.44 13.13 9.40
C ALA A 214 9.46 14.24 9.68
N ALA A 215 9.13 15.19 10.58
CA ALA A 215 9.94 16.39 10.85
C ALA A 215 10.94 16.21 11.99
N ASN A 216 10.91 15.10 12.73
CA ASN A 216 11.78 14.93 13.89
C ASN A 216 13.22 14.62 13.48
N PRO A 217 14.24 15.39 13.97
CA PRO A 217 15.64 15.25 13.54
C PRO A 217 16.30 13.91 13.95
N LYS A 218 15.68 13.13 14.83
CA LYS A 218 16.16 11.81 15.25
C LYS A 218 15.72 10.69 14.31
N VAL A 219 14.85 10.98 13.35
CA VAL A 219 14.33 10.02 12.36
C VAL A 219 15.24 10.03 11.13
N GLY A 220 15.82 8.89 10.81
CA GLY A 220 16.68 8.73 9.64
C GLY A 220 15.90 8.46 8.35
N MET A 221 14.70 7.86 8.46
CA MET A 221 13.84 7.56 7.31
C MET A 221 12.37 7.59 7.70
N VAL A 222 11.53 8.21 6.86
CA VAL A 222 10.08 8.12 6.92
C VAL A 222 9.55 7.35 5.71
N SER A 223 8.80 6.28 5.98
CA SER A 223 8.09 5.53 4.95
C SER A 223 6.59 5.79 5.07
N LEU A 224 5.98 6.32 4.02
CA LEU A 224 4.55 6.61 3.96
C LEU A 224 3.91 5.84 2.80
N THR A 225 2.76 5.24 3.06
CA THR A 225 1.81 4.82 2.03
C THR A 225 0.52 5.62 2.20
N GLY A 226 0.07 6.29 1.14
CA GLY A 226 -1.10 7.17 1.22
C GLY A 226 -1.39 7.95 -0.06
N SER A 227 -2.13 9.07 0.05
CA SER A 227 -2.42 9.95 -1.08
C SER A 227 -1.20 10.76 -1.52
N VAL A 228 -1.20 11.23 -2.77
CA VAL A 228 -0.17 12.15 -3.30
C VAL A 228 -0.02 13.39 -2.41
N GLU A 229 -1.13 13.96 -1.94
CA GLU A 229 -1.11 15.12 -1.05
C GLU A 229 -0.39 14.81 0.27
N ALA A 230 -0.68 13.66 0.90
CA ALA A 230 0.01 13.23 2.11
C ALA A 230 1.51 12.99 1.88
N GLY A 231 1.88 12.47 0.71
CA GLY A 231 3.27 12.31 0.29
C GLY A 231 4.01 13.63 0.19
N ILE A 232 3.41 14.62 -0.48
CA ILE A 232 3.97 15.98 -0.62
C ILE A 232 4.16 16.63 0.75
N GLN A 233 3.17 16.55 1.64
CA GLN A 233 3.26 17.08 3.00
C GLN A 233 4.35 16.39 3.82
N THR A 234 4.49 15.08 3.68
CA THR A 234 5.55 14.29 4.35
C THR A 234 6.93 14.68 3.85
N MET A 235 7.12 14.84 2.53
CA MET A 235 8.38 15.33 1.94
C MET A 235 8.73 16.72 2.47
N ALA A 236 7.77 17.62 2.49
CA ALA A 236 7.98 18.98 3.00
C ALA A 236 8.42 18.98 4.46
N ALA A 237 7.81 18.13 5.31
CA ALA A 237 8.19 18.00 6.71
C ALA A 237 9.59 17.36 6.86
N ALA A 238 9.90 16.31 6.10
CA ALA A 238 11.18 15.59 6.14
C ALA A 238 12.36 16.44 5.62
N SER A 239 12.10 17.38 4.71
CA SER A 239 13.13 18.23 4.08
C SER A 239 13.91 19.08 5.07
N THR A 240 13.33 19.44 6.21
CA THR A 240 13.97 20.27 7.24
C THR A 240 15.22 19.62 7.85
N ASN A 241 15.28 18.29 7.84
CA ASN A 241 16.40 17.52 8.38
C ASN A 241 17.10 16.64 7.34
N VAL A 242 16.74 16.79 6.05
CA VAL A 242 17.24 15.93 4.97
C VAL A 242 16.94 14.44 5.24
N THR A 243 15.84 14.18 5.95
CA THR A 243 15.41 12.81 6.27
C THR A 243 15.07 12.03 5.00
N LYS A 244 15.58 10.80 4.87
CA LYS A 244 15.23 9.92 3.74
C LYS A 244 13.72 9.66 3.72
N VAL A 245 13.11 9.71 2.53
CA VAL A 245 11.70 9.37 2.33
C VAL A 245 11.57 8.14 1.44
N SER A 246 10.59 7.26 1.75
CA SER A 246 10.10 6.20 0.88
C SER A 246 8.59 6.36 0.81
N LEU A 247 8.07 6.69 -0.37
CA LEU A 247 6.68 7.10 -0.57
C LEU A 247 6.02 6.16 -1.56
N GLU A 248 4.95 5.51 -1.12
CA GLU A 248 4.05 4.70 -1.92
C GLU A 248 2.72 5.44 -2.02
N LEU A 249 2.40 5.98 -3.19
CA LEU A 249 1.28 6.90 -3.35
C LEU A 249 0.23 6.35 -4.32
N GLY A 250 -0.76 7.17 -4.65
CA GLY A 250 -1.85 6.78 -5.53
C GLY A 250 -1.43 6.41 -6.95
N GLY A 251 -2.37 5.85 -7.70
CA GLY A 251 -2.16 5.41 -9.07
C GLY A 251 -3.35 5.68 -9.98
N LYS A 252 -3.12 5.62 -11.28
CA LYS A 252 -4.15 5.66 -12.33
C LYS A 252 -3.83 4.62 -13.40
N ALA A 253 -3.73 3.37 -12.98
CA ALA A 253 -3.23 2.27 -13.80
C ALA A 253 -4.06 2.06 -15.08
N PRO A 254 -3.43 2.13 -16.28
CA PRO A 254 -4.07 1.79 -17.53
C PRO A 254 -4.09 0.27 -17.74
N GLY A 255 -5.20 -0.28 -18.25
CA GLY A 255 -5.29 -1.59 -18.88
C GLY A 255 -5.41 -1.42 -20.38
N ILE A 256 -4.46 -1.92 -21.16
CA ILE A 256 -4.47 -1.83 -22.64
C ILE A 256 -4.88 -3.18 -23.22
N VAL A 257 -6.01 -3.21 -23.92
CA VAL A 257 -6.59 -4.44 -24.53
C VAL A 257 -6.39 -4.38 -26.03
N MET A 258 -5.46 -5.20 -26.54
CA MET A 258 -5.07 -5.26 -27.94
C MET A 258 -6.04 -6.12 -28.77
N PRO A 259 -6.08 -5.97 -30.13
CA PRO A 259 -7.01 -6.72 -31.00
C PRO A 259 -6.92 -8.24 -30.90
N ASP A 260 -5.75 -8.75 -30.54
CA ASP A 260 -5.44 -10.18 -30.42
C ASP A 260 -5.57 -10.71 -28.98
N ALA A 261 -6.06 -9.89 -28.05
CA ALA A 261 -6.21 -10.28 -26.65
C ALA A 261 -7.19 -11.45 -26.49
N ASP A 262 -6.88 -12.35 -25.56
CA ASP A 262 -7.88 -13.26 -25.02
C ASP A 262 -8.88 -12.45 -24.19
N LEU A 263 -10.07 -12.20 -24.76
CA LEU A 263 -11.08 -11.34 -24.14
C LEU A 263 -11.64 -11.91 -22.84
N ASP A 264 -11.74 -13.23 -22.70
CA ASP A 264 -12.25 -13.84 -21.47
C ASP A 264 -11.25 -13.66 -20.33
N LEU A 265 -9.97 -13.86 -20.61
CA LEU A 265 -8.89 -13.60 -19.67
C LEU A 265 -8.79 -12.11 -19.32
N ALA A 266 -8.82 -11.22 -20.31
CA ALA A 266 -8.70 -9.78 -20.13
C ALA A 266 -9.85 -9.24 -19.25
N VAL A 267 -11.09 -9.59 -19.58
CA VAL A 267 -12.29 -9.16 -18.83
C VAL A 267 -12.24 -9.69 -17.40
N LYS A 268 -11.97 -10.99 -17.21
CA LYS A 268 -11.84 -11.59 -15.88
C LYS A 268 -10.80 -10.87 -15.03
N SER A 269 -9.62 -10.62 -15.59
CA SER A 269 -8.51 -9.95 -14.88
C SER A 269 -8.82 -8.49 -14.53
N ILE A 270 -9.44 -7.75 -15.48
CA ILE A 270 -9.83 -6.36 -15.28
C ILE A 270 -10.92 -6.24 -14.21
N ILE A 271 -11.94 -7.11 -14.23
CA ILE A 271 -12.98 -7.14 -13.20
C ILE A 271 -12.36 -7.44 -11.84
N ALA A 272 -11.58 -8.52 -11.71
CA ALA A 272 -10.93 -8.88 -10.47
C ALA A 272 -10.08 -7.73 -9.93
N SER A 273 -9.34 -7.04 -10.80
CA SER A 273 -8.53 -5.87 -10.46
C SER A 273 -9.38 -4.67 -10.03
N ARG A 274 -10.55 -4.42 -10.65
CA ARG A 274 -11.35 -3.22 -10.35
C ARG A 274 -12.25 -3.39 -9.13
N VAL A 275 -12.73 -4.59 -8.83
CA VAL A 275 -13.66 -4.82 -7.72
C VAL A 275 -12.97 -5.16 -6.40
N ILE A 276 -11.70 -5.59 -6.44
CA ILE A 276 -10.95 -5.91 -5.22
C ILE A 276 -11.00 -4.74 -4.23
N ASN A 277 -11.34 -5.02 -2.98
CA ASN A 277 -11.52 -4.02 -1.93
C ASN A 277 -12.38 -2.82 -2.37
N THR A 278 -13.41 -3.09 -3.20
CA THR A 278 -14.31 -2.05 -3.74
C THR A 278 -13.57 -1.00 -4.59
N GLY A 279 -12.50 -1.41 -5.27
CA GLY A 279 -11.66 -0.53 -6.08
C GLY A 279 -10.72 0.40 -5.28
N GLN A 280 -10.63 0.20 -3.99
CA GLN A 280 -9.82 1.02 -3.07
C GLN A 280 -8.40 0.48 -2.95
N VAL A 281 -7.72 0.32 -4.09
CA VAL A 281 -6.36 -0.25 -4.19
C VAL A 281 -5.53 0.59 -5.17
N CYS A 282 -4.33 0.98 -4.77
CA CYS A 282 -3.47 1.88 -5.54
C CYS A 282 -2.96 1.28 -6.86
N ASN A 283 -2.79 -0.03 -6.93
CA ASN A 283 -2.27 -0.73 -8.11
C ASN A 283 -3.35 -1.32 -9.03
N CYS A 284 -4.65 -1.22 -8.69
CA CYS A 284 -5.72 -1.78 -9.51
C CYS A 284 -5.93 -1.02 -10.82
N CYS A 285 -6.49 -1.71 -11.84
CA CYS A 285 -6.84 -1.11 -13.11
C CYS A 285 -7.86 0.02 -12.92
N GLU A 286 -7.46 1.26 -13.19
CA GLU A 286 -8.24 2.49 -12.97
C GLU A 286 -8.88 3.05 -14.24
N ARG A 287 -8.41 2.64 -15.42
CA ARG A 287 -8.90 3.03 -16.74
C ARG A 287 -8.52 1.99 -17.78
N VAL A 288 -9.40 1.76 -18.76
CA VAL A 288 -9.16 0.79 -19.83
C VAL A 288 -9.08 1.49 -21.17
N TYR A 289 -8.07 1.13 -21.95
CA TYR A 289 -7.94 1.45 -23.36
C TYR A 289 -8.21 0.17 -24.16
N VAL A 290 -9.28 0.15 -24.98
CA VAL A 290 -9.68 -1.01 -25.77
C VAL A 290 -9.59 -0.68 -27.25
N HIS A 291 -9.00 -1.59 -28.03
CA HIS A 291 -8.89 -1.40 -29.49
C HIS A 291 -10.27 -1.43 -30.14
N SER A 292 -10.52 -0.51 -31.10
CA SER A 292 -11.82 -0.30 -31.76
C SER A 292 -12.39 -1.57 -32.37
N SER A 293 -11.57 -2.45 -32.96
CA SER A 293 -12.02 -3.67 -33.64
C SER A 293 -12.64 -4.73 -32.72
N ILE A 294 -12.40 -4.64 -31.40
CA ILE A 294 -12.88 -5.61 -30.40
C ILE A 294 -13.77 -4.95 -29.32
N LYS A 295 -13.97 -3.66 -29.39
CA LYS A 295 -14.67 -2.87 -28.36
C LYS A 295 -16.03 -3.43 -28.00
N GLU A 296 -16.88 -3.72 -29.01
CA GLU A 296 -18.24 -4.20 -28.76
C GLU A 296 -18.24 -5.54 -28.02
N ALA A 297 -17.43 -6.51 -28.50
CA ALA A 297 -17.32 -7.83 -27.87
C ALA A 297 -16.71 -7.73 -26.44
N PHE A 298 -15.76 -6.82 -26.24
CA PHE A 298 -15.18 -6.55 -24.92
C PHE A 298 -16.21 -5.96 -23.96
N LEU A 299 -16.98 -4.94 -24.40
CA LEU A 299 -17.99 -4.29 -23.56
C LEU A 299 -19.15 -5.22 -23.22
N GLU A 300 -19.58 -6.08 -24.14
CA GLU A 300 -20.60 -7.09 -23.86
C GLU A 300 -20.16 -8.03 -22.73
N LYS A 301 -18.96 -8.59 -22.82
CA LYS A 301 -18.40 -9.47 -21.78
C LYS A 301 -18.16 -8.73 -20.46
N LEU A 302 -17.64 -7.53 -20.51
CA LEU A 302 -17.38 -6.71 -19.34
C LEU A 302 -18.67 -6.39 -18.58
N LEU A 303 -19.72 -5.95 -19.29
CA LEU A 303 -21.04 -5.69 -18.72
C LEU A 303 -21.65 -6.94 -18.09
N ALA A 304 -21.56 -8.09 -18.78
CA ALA A 304 -22.04 -9.36 -18.24
C ALA A 304 -21.34 -9.73 -16.93
N GLY A 305 -20.03 -9.53 -16.86
CA GLY A 305 -19.26 -9.79 -15.65
C GLY A 305 -19.56 -8.82 -14.50
N PHE A 306 -19.65 -7.50 -14.79
CA PHE A 306 -20.01 -6.50 -13.75
C PHE A 306 -21.40 -6.74 -13.15
N LYS A 307 -22.37 -7.21 -13.94
CA LYS A 307 -23.71 -7.57 -13.44
C LYS A 307 -23.72 -8.76 -12.48
N GLN A 308 -22.67 -9.57 -12.46
CA GLN A 308 -22.54 -10.72 -11.56
C GLN A 308 -21.84 -10.38 -10.25
N VAL A 309 -21.24 -9.19 -10.15
CA VAL A 309 -20.53 -8.74 -8.94
C VAL A 309 -21.49 -8.61 -7.75
N LYS A 310 -21.23 -9.37 -6.71
CA LYS A 310 -22.03 -9.41 -5.48
C LYS A 310 -21.54 -8.35 -4.49
N VAL A 311 -22.38 -7.37 -4.21
CA VAL A 311 -22.11 -6.29 -3.26
C VAL A 311 -22.93 -6.47 -1.99
N GLY A 312 -22.34 -6.35 -0.82
CA GLY A 312 -23.08 -6.48 0.44
C GLY A 312 -22.22 -6.26 1.68
N ASP A 313 -22.84 -6.43 2.84
CA ASP A 313 -22.18 -6.32 4.14
C ASP A 313 -21.34 -7.59 4.45
N PRO A 314 -20.01 -7.49 4.46
CA PRO A 314 -19.14 -8.64 4.70
C PRO A 314 -19.16 -9.16 6.15
N ASN A 315 -19.81 -8.43 7.07
CA ASN A 315 -20.08 -8.93 8.41
C ASN A 315 -21.24 -9.96 8.43
N GLN A 316 -22.13 -9.91 7.42
CA GLN A 316 -23.31 -10.77 7.33
C GLN A 316 -23.17 -11.86 6.28
N TYR A 317 -22.48 -11.59 5.18
CA TYR A 317 -22.36 -12.48 4.04
C TYR A 317 -20.89 -12.80 3.73
N THR A 318 -20.62 -14.06 3.41
CA THR A 318 -19.26 -14.54 3.11
C THR A 318 -18.96 -14.66 1.62
N ASP A 319 -19.99 -14.80 0.78
CA ASP A 319 -19.88 -14.95 -0.68
C ASP A 319 -20.13 -13.60 -1.38
N LEU A 320 -19.20 -12.68 -1.19
CA LEU A 320 -19.21 -11.32 -1.75
C LEU A 320 -17.95 -11.05 -2.54
N ASP A 321 -18.10 -10.26 -3.60
CA ASP A 321 -16.97 -9.71 -4.37
C ASP A 321 -16.57 -8.33 -3.86
N MET A 322 -17.52 -7.53 -3.38
CA MET A 322 -17.31 -6.18 -2.86
C MET A 322 -18.03 -5.93 -1.55
N GLY A 323 -17.39 -5.17 -0.68
CA GLY A 323 -17.96 -4.54 0.50
C GLY A 323 -18.30 -3.06 0.26
N PRO A 324 -18.39 -2.24 1.33
CA PRO A 324 -18.59 -0.79 1.23
C PRO A 324 -17.28 -0.06 0.87
N LEU A 325 -17.41 1.21 0.48
CA LEU A 325 -16.34 2.19 0.57
C LEU A 325 -16.04 2.49 2.04
N ILE A 326 -14.86 3.04 2.32
CA ILE A 326 -14.37 3.16 3.71
C ILE A 326 -15.15 4.16 4.57
N ASP A 327 -15.61 5.27 3.99
CA ASP A 327 -16.32 6.32 4.72
C ASP A 327 -17.24 7.14 3.81
N ALA A 328 -18.01 8.06 4.41
CA ALA A 328 -18.92 8.96 3.71
C ALA A 328 -18.18 9.88 2.73
N LYS A 329 -16.95 10.26 3.02
CA LYS A 329 -16.14 11.13 2.14
C LYS A 329 -15.74 10.37 0.87
N ALA A 330 -15.34 9.11 0.99
CA ALA A 330 -15.02 8.25 -0.15
C ALA A 330 -16.27 8.03 -1.04
N LEU A 331 -17.41 7.70 -0.44
CA LEU A 331 -18.67 7.56 -1.16
C LEU A 331 -19.02 8.83 -1.95
N LYS A 332 -19.03 9.97 -1.28
CA LYS A 332 -19.32 11.26 -1.93
C LYS A 332 -18.34 11.58 -3.06
N SER A 333 -17.06 11.31 -2.87
CA SER A 333 -16.04 11.54 -3.90
C SER A 333 -16.29 10.69 -5.15
N VAL A 334 -16.66 9.42 -4.98
CA VAL A 334 -16.98 8.52 -6.10
C VAL A 334 -18.24 8.98 -6.84
N GLU A 335 -19.30 9.35 -6.10
CA GLU A 335 -20.52 9.91 -6.69
C GLU A 335 -20.25 11.17 -7.52
N GLU A 336 -19.47 12.11 -6.96
CA GLU A 336 -19.11 13.37 -7.64
C GLU A 336 -18.28 13.11 -8.91
N LYS A 337 -17.33 12.16 -8.88
CA LYS A 337 -16.52 11.80 -10.05
C LYS A 337 -17.34 11.17 -11.17
N VAL A 338 -18.27 10.27 -10.84
CA VAL A 338 -19.18 9.66 -11.82
C VAL A 338 -20.08 10.75 -12.43
N LYS A 339 -20.69 11.61 -11.61
CA LYS A 339 -21.52 12.71 -12.09
C LYS A 339 -20.73 13.64 -13.03
N LYS A 340 -19.53 14.05 -12.63
CA LYS A 340 -18.66 14.91 -13.44
C LYS A 340 -18.26 14.26 -14.77
N ALA A 341 -17.98 12.96 -14.78
CA ALA A 341 -17.69 12.24 -16.01
C ALA A 341 -18.88 12.27 -17.00
N ILE A 342 -20.10 12.08 -16.50
CA ILE A 342 -21.32 12.16 -17.32
C ILE A 342 -21.52 13.59 -17.84
N GLU A 343 -21.30 14.61 -17.03
CA GLU A 343 -21.35 16.03 -17.44
C GLU A 343 -20.28 16.36 -18.49
N GLN A 344 -19.15 15.67 -18.48
CA GLN A 344 -18.08 15.78 -19.48
C GLN A 344 -18.36 14.98 -20.77
N GLY A 345 -19.45 14.22 -20.84
CA GLY A 345 -19.88 13.48 -22.02
C GLY A 345 -19.66 11.97 -21.98
N ALA A 346 -19.23 11.40 -20.86
CA ALA A 346 -19.21 9.95 -20.67
C ALA A 346 -20.63 9.40 -20.57
N GLU A 347 -20.82 8.16 -21.04
CA GLU A 347 -22.09 7.45 -20.93
C GLU A 347 -22.00 6.36 -19.86
N LEU A 348 -23.05 6.25 -19.04
CA LEU A 348 -23.17 5.22 -18.03
C LEU A 348 -23.68 3.92 -18.67
N LEU A 349 -22.83 2.89 -18.69
CA LEU A 349 -23.21 1.56 -19.20
C LEU A 349 -23.88 0.71 -18.10
N CYS A 350 -23.44 0.81 -16.86
CA CYS A 350 -24.09 0.21 -15.69
C CYS A 350 -23.60 0.84 -14.38
N GLY A 351 -24.37 0.65 -13.30
CA GLY A 351 -24.06 1.15 -11.95
C GLY A 351 -24.28 2.64 -11.82
N GLY A 352 -23.37 3.31 -11.11
CA GLY A 352 -23.33 4.76 -10.96
C GLY A 352 -24.03 5.32 -9.73
N HIS A 353 -24.58 4.47 -8.86
CA HIS A 353 -25.39 4.91 -7.73
C HIS A 353 -24.98 4.26 -6.40
N ARG A 354 -25.25 4.97 -5.31
CA ARG A 354 -25.19 4.41 -3.96
C ARG A 354 -26.23 3.30 -3.82
N ILE A 355 -25.87 2.22 -3.12
CA ILE A 355 -26.77 1.12 -2.77
C ILE A 355 -27.31 1.36 -1.36
N GLY A 356 -28.64 1.50 -1.23
CA GLY A 356 -29.30 1.68 0.06
C GLY A 356 -29.08 3.06 0.68
N THR A 357 -29.51 3.19 1.96
CA THR A 357 -29.42 4.44 2.71
C THR A 357 -28.48 4.35 3.93
N LYS A 358 -28.06 3.14 4.32
CA LYS A 358 -27.14 2.84 5.42
C LYS A 358 -25.91 2.12 4.87
N GLY A 359 -24.75 2.41 5.41
CA GLY A 359 -23.46 1.95 4.89
C GLY A 359 -23.02 2.69 3.64
N TYR A 360 -21.75 2.54 3.29
CA TYR A 360 -21.15 3.30 2.18
C TYR A 360 -21.03 2.45 0.90
N PHE A 361 -22.10 1.73 0.56
CA PHE A 361 -22.11 0.82 -0.60
C PHE A 361 -22.34 1.60 -1.91
N PHE A 362 -21.60 1.22 -2.94
CA PHE A 362 -21.68 1.78 -4.28
C PHE A 362 -21.71 0.70 -5.34
N GLU A 363 -22.47 0.90 -6.40
CA GLU A 363 -22.59 -0.08 -7.50
C GLU A 363 -21.28 -0.20 -8.30
N PRO A 364 -20.89 -1.42 -8.71
CA PRO A 364 -19.83 -1.59 -9.70
C PRO A 364 -20.24 -0.88 -10.99
N THR A 365 -19.43 0.04 -11.46
CA THR A 365 -19.81 1.06 -12.46
C THR A 365 -18.89 1.00 -13.67
N ILE A 366 -19.47 1.03 -14.86
CA ILE A 366 -18.75 1.15 -16.14
C ILE A 366 -19.17 2.45 -16.81
N LEU A 367 -18.19 3.27 -17.20
CA LEU A 367 -18.35 4.47 -18.01
C LEU A 367 -17.74 4.23 -19.40
N ILE A 368 -18.48 4.53 -20.45
CA ILE A 368 -18.04 4.43 -21.85
C ILE A 368 -18.02 5.78 -22.53
N ASN A 369 -17.52 5.83 -23.77
CA ASN A 369 -17.33 7.05 -24.52
C ASN A 369 -16.48 8.10 -23.78
N CYS A 370 -15.61 7.61 -22.89
CA CYS A 370 -14.66 8.47 -22.18
C CYS A 370 -13.56 8.94 -23.14
N THR A 371 -13.06 10.16 -22.90
CA THR A 371 -11.93 10.73 -23.65
C THR A 371 -10.76 11.00 -22.70
N GLN A 372 -9.54 11.03 -23.26
CA GLN A 372 -8.31 11.27 -22.49
C GLN A 372 -8.35 12.53 -21.62
N LYS A 373 -9.11 13.54 -22.00
CA LYS A 373 -9.19 14.83 -21.29
C LYS A 373 -10.17 14.87 -20.11
N MET A 374 -10.98 13.81 -19.94
CA MET A 374 -11.94 13.74 -18.83
C MET A 374 -11.21 13.50 -17.51
N ASP A 375 -11.69 14.13 -16.44
CA ASP A 375 -11.08 14.00 -15.11
C ASP A 375 -11.10 12.56 -14.61
N ILE A 376 -12.15 11.81 -14.95
CA ILE A 376 -12.25 10.38 -14.60
C ILE A 376 -11.14 9.52 -15.23
N ILE A 377 -10.45 10.00 -16.27
CA ILE A 377 -9.30 9.34 -16.92
C ILE A 377 -7.98 9.82 -16.31
N GLN A 378 -7.92 11.07 -15.85
CA GLN A 378 -6.70 11.71 -15.35
C GLN A 378 -6.48 11.54 -13.84
N GLU A 379 -7.56 11.56 -13.06
CA GLU A 379 -7.51 11.55 -11.61
C GLU A 379 -7.82 10.15 -11.05
N GLU A 380 -7.11 9.73 -10.00
CA GLU A 380 -7.40 8.51 -9.26
C GLU A 380 -8.83 8.51 -8.72
N THR A 381 -9.57 7.42 -8.93
CA THR A 381 -10.96 7.30 -8.46
C THR A 381 -11.04 6.66 -7.07
N PHE A 382 -10.24 5.63 -6.84
CA PHE A 382 -10.19 4.86 -5.60
C PHE A 382 -11.58 4.32 -5.17
N GLY A 383 -12.32 3.78 -6.15
CA GLY A 383 -13.68 3.25 -6.03
C GLY A 383 -14.02 2.32 -7.19
N PRO A 384 -15.20 1.65 -7.18
CA PRO A 384 -15.55 0.58 -8.12
C PRO A 384 -16.03 1.11 -9.49
N VAL A 385 -15.31 2.06 -10.06
CA VAL A 385 -15.67 2.72 -11.33
C VAL A 385 -14.60 2.47 -12.37
N LEU A 386 -15.00 1.97 -13.52
CA LEU A 386 -14.12 1.65 -14.64
C LEU A 386 -14.49 2.47 -15.88
N PRO A 387 -13.75 3.53 -16.20
CA PRO A 387 -13.90 4.25 -17.45
C PRO A 387 -13.16 3.53 -18.59
N VAL A 388 -13.79 3.49 -19.76
CA VAL A 388 -13.29 2.83 -20.98
C VAL A 388 -13.13 3.86 -22.09
N VAL A 389 -11.93 3.86 -22.69
CA VAL A 389 -11.54 4.69 -23.83
C VAL A 389 -11.25 3.79 -25.03
N GLU A 390 -11.77 4.13 -26.20
CA GLU A 390 -11.47 3.45 -27.45
C GLU A 390 -10.21 4.01 -28.08
N PHE A 391 -9.38 3.14 -28.68
CA PHE A 391 -8.24 3.54 -29.52
C PHE A 391 -8.20 2.71 -30.80
N THR A 392 -7.54 3.25 -31.84
CA THR A 392 -7.30 2.56 -33.12
C THR A 392 -5.80 2.31 -33.32
N GLU A 393 -4.97 3.31 -33.08
CA GLU A 393 -3.52 3.19 -33.24
C GLU A 393 -2.88 2.90 -31.89
N VAL A 394 -1.98 1.94 -31.82
CA VAL A 394 -1.29 1.56 -30.58
C VAL A 394 -0.47 2.71 -29.99
N GLU A 395 0.03 3.59 -30.86
CA GLU A 395 0.78 4.80 -30.48
C GLU A 395 -0.09 5.75 -29.64
N ASP A 396 -1.39 5.88 -29.96
CA ASP A 396 -2.33 6.68 -29.19
C ASP A 396 -2.55 6.07 -27.81
N ALA A 397 -2.76 4.75 -27.72
CA ALA A 397 -2.91 4.05 -26.44
C ALA A 397 -1.67 4.23 -25.55
N ILE A 398 -0.46 4.15 -26.11
CA ILE A 398 0.79 4.39 -25.40
C ILE A 398 0.87 5.84 -24.93
N ALA A 399 0.59 6.80 -25.82
CA ALA A 399 0.64 8.22 -25.50
C ALA A 399 -0.35 8.58 -24.38
N TRP A 400 -1.60 8.12 -24.48
CA TRP A 400 -2.66 8.37 -23.49
C TRP A 400 -2.42 7.65 -22.17
N ALA A 401 -1.90 6.41 -22.19
CA ALA A 401 -1.52 5.72 -20.98
C ALA A 401 -0.43 6.49 -20.20
N ASN A 402 0.53 7.07 -20.91
CA ASN A 402 1.61 7.86 -20.32
C ASN A 402 1.22 9.29 -19.95
N ASP A 403 0.13 9.82 -20.51
CA ASP A 403 -0.38 11.18 -20.27
C ASP A 403 -1.21 11.23 -18.98
N CYS A 404 -0.53 11.08 -17.85
CA CYS A 404 -1.07 11.31 -16.52
C CYS A 404 0.08 11.57 -15.53
N GLU A 405 -0.24 12.11 -14.38
CA GLU A 405 0.75 12.42 -13.33
C GLU A 405 1.24 11.19 -12.55
N TYR A 406 0.55 10.06 -12.69
CA TYR A 406 0.82 8.80 -11.98
C TYR A 406 1.75 7.87 -12.77
N GLY A 407 2.29 6.87 -12.09
CA GLY A 407 3.15 5.87 -12.71
C GLY A 407 3.39 4.64 -11.82
N LEU A 408 2.34 4.15 -11.13
CA LEU A 408 2.48 2.98 -10.26
C LEU A 408 2.47 1.70 -11.10
N THR A 409 1.31 1.32 -11.63
CA THR A 409 1.16 0.08 -12.38
C THR A 409 0.50 0.28 -13.75
N SER A 410 0.66 -0.70 -14.63
CA SER A 410 -0.01 -0.82 -15.93
C SER A 410 -0.33 -2.28 -16.24
N SER A 411 -1.31 -2.53 -17.10
CA SER A 411 -1.67 -3.87 -17.56
C SER A 411 -1.76 -3.93 -19.10
N ILE A 412 -1.32 -5.04 -19.66
CA ILE A 412 -1.30 -5.30 -21.09
C ILE A 412 -2.00 -6.64 -21.36
N TYR A 413 -2.94 -6.65 -22.31
CA TYR A 413 -3.63 -7.86 -22.75
C TYR A 413 -3.40 -8.04 -24.23
N THR A 414 -2.54 -9.01 -24.62
CA THR A 414 -2.17 -9.35 -25.99
C THR A 414 -1.57 -10.76 -26.03
N GLN A 415 -1.70 -11.45 -27.14
CA GLN A 415 -1.00 -12.73 -27.40
C GLN A 415 0.26 -12.56 -28.24
N ASN A 416 0.55 -11.33 -28.71
CA ASN A 416 1.71 -11.03 -29.52
C ASN A 416 2.92 -10.64 -28.67
N LEU A 417 3.97 -11.44 -28.72
CA LEU A 417 5.18 -11.23 -27.93
C LEU A 417 5.92 -9.94 -28.29
N ASP A 418 6.01 -9.62 -29.58
CA ASP A 418 6.70 -8.38 -30.02
C ASP A 418 5.94 -7.14 -29.56
N MET A 419 4.60 -7.18 -29.62
CA MET A 419 3.74 -6.11 -29.10
C MET A 419 3.88 -5.98 -27.58
N THR A 420 3.96 -7.08 -26.86
CA THR A 420 4.21 -7.10 -25.41
C THR A 420 5.49 -6.33 -25.07
N PHE A 421 6.61 -6.66 -25.70
CA PHE A 421 7.88 -5.97 -25.45
C PHE A 421 7.90 -4.51 -25.93
N LYS A 422 7.19 -4.20 -27.03
CA LYS A 422 6.99 -2.81 -27.49
C LYS A 422 6.31 -1.99 -26.39
N LEU A 423 5.21 -2.49 -25.84
CA LEU A 423 4.43 -1.82 -24.78
C LEU A 423 5.22 -1.70 -23.47
N ILE A 424 5.88 -2.79 -23.01
CA ILE A 424 6.72 -2.76 -21.80
C ILE A 424 7.79 -1.67 -21.87
N ARG A 425 8.45 -1.50 -23.03
CA ARG A 425 9.49 -0.48 -23.23
C ARG A 425 8.93 0.95 -23.32
N ALA A 426 7.70 1.11 -23.79
CA ALA A 426 7.09 2.40 -24.03
C ALA A 426 6.31 2.95 -22.84
N LEU A 427 5.74 2.08 -22.00
CA LEU A 427 4.96 2.47 -20.84
C LEU A 427 5.88 2.96 -19.70
N LYS A 428 5.45 4.03 -19.03
CA LYS A 428 6.22 4.72 -17.98
C LYS A 428 5.63 4.47 -16.60
N PHE A 429 5.66 3.19 -16.18
CA PHE A 429 5.12 2.72 -14.90
C PHE A 429 6.15 1.85 -14.18
N GLY A 430 6.09 1.83 -12.85
CA GLY A 430 6.99 1.02 -12.03
C GLY A 430 6.76 -0.47 -12.19
N GLU A 431 5.50 -0.89 -12.43
CA GLU A 431 5.14 -2.27 -12.65
C GLU A 431 4.27 -2.43 -13.91
N THR A 432 4.43 -3.56 -14.60
CA THR A 432 3.59 -3.92 -15.75
C THR A 432 3.15 -5.37 -15.63
N TYR A 433 1.85 -5.59 -15.66
CA TYR A 433 1.22 -6.91 -15.65
C TYR A 433 0.79 -7.30 -17.06
N VAL A 434 1.12 -8.50 -17.49
CA VAL A 434 0.78 -8.99 -18.81
C VAL A 434 -0.15 -10.20 -18.68
N ASN A 435 -1.34 -10.12 -19.28
CA ASN A 435 -2.35 -11.18 -19.28
C ASN A 435 -2.71 -11.70 -17.87
N ARG A 436 -2.82 -10.81 -16.89
CA ARG A 436 -3.24 -11.13 -15.53
C ARG A 436 -3.75 -9.88 -14.79
N GLU A 437 -4.32 -10.09 -13.60
CA GLU A 437 -4.75 -9.05 -12.68
C GLU A 437 -3.54 -8.35 -12.01
N ASN A 438 -3.80 -7.17 -11.43
CA ASN A 438 -2.80 -6.33 -10.77
C ASN A 438 -2.63 -6.73 -9.29
N PHE A 439 -2.02 -7.87 -9.03
CA PHE A 439 -1.67 -8.27 -7.67
C PHE A 439 -0.16 -8.56 -7.61
N GLU A 440 0.57 -7.75 -6.85
CA GLU A 440 2.01 -7.83 -6.74
C GLU A 440 2.47 -9.06 -5.96
N ALA A 441 3.69 -9.48 -6.23
CA ALA A 441 4.36 -10.57 -5.53
C ALA A 441 5.40 -10.00 -4.57
N MET A 442 5.47 -10.52 -3.33
CA MET A 442 6.39 -10.04 -2.28
C MET A 442 7.88 -10.07 -2.66
N GLN A 443 8.26 -10.86 -3.65
CA GLN A 443 9.62 -10.93 -4.19
C GLN A 443 9.88 -9.94 -5.32
N GLY A 444 8.86 -9.20 -5.77
CA GLY A 444 8.98 -8.14 -6.76
C GLY A 444 9.60 -6.87 -6.18
N PHE A 445 9.34 -5.77 -6.85
CA PHE A 445 9.66 -4.44 -6.34
C PHE A 445 8.48 -3.52 -6.64
N HIS A 446 7.71 -3.21 -5.60
CA HIS A 446 6.57 -2.30 -5.69
C HIS A 446 7.06 -0.87 -5.58
N ALA A 447 7.10 -0.16 -6.71
CA ALA A 447 7.65 1.18 -6.78
C ALA A 447 6.90 2.06 -7.78
N GLY A 448 6.47 3.22 -7.33
CA GLY A 448 5.81 4.22 -8.17
C GLY A 448 6.79 5.16 -8.85
N TRP A 449 6.53 5.50 -10.12
CA TRP A 449 7.20 6.58 -10.84
C TRP A 449 6.36 7.87 -10.73
N ARG A 450 6.97 9.01 -11.01
CA ARG A 450 6.30 10.33 -11.00
C ARG A 450 5.61 10.60 -9.65
N LYS A 451 4.34 11.01 -9.66
CA LYS A 451 3.58 11.28 -8.43
C LYS A 451 3.09 10.02 -7.70
N SER A 452 3.37 8.82 -8.22
CA SER A 452 3.03 7.58 -7.53
C SER A 452 4.05 7.16 -6.48
N GLY A 453 5.24 7.76 -6.42
CA GLY A 453 6.14 7.47 -5.32
C GLY A 453 7.60 7.86 -5.53
N ILE A 454 8.38 7.60 -4.47
CA ILE A 454 9.83 7.71 -4.41
C ILE A 454 10.34 6.54 -3.57
N GLY A 455 11.36 5.82 -4.06
CA GLY A 455 11.76 4.55 -3.46
C GLY A 455 10.78 3.44 -3.83
N GLY A 456 10.61 2.49 -2.96
CA GLY A 456 9.68 1.38 -3.16
C GLY A 456 9.75 0.36 -2.03
N ALA A 457 8.96 -0.69 -2.14
CA ALA A 457 8.86 -1.77 -1.17
C ALA A 457 9.06 -3.13 -1.84
N ASP A 458 9.13 -4.17 -1.03
CA ASP A 458 9.20 -5.57 -1.43
C ASP A 458 10.54 -6.00 -2.05
N GLY A 459 10.75 -7.30 -2.09
CA GLY A 459 11.94 -7.90 -2.66
C GLY A 459 13.25 -7.42 -2.03
N LYS A 460 14.32 -7.60 -2.79
CA LYS A 460 15.66 -7.14 -2.43
C LYS A 460 15.74 -5.61 -2.38
N HIS A 461 15.18 -4.95 -3.38
CA HIS A 461 15.27 -3.50 -3.50
C HIS A 461 14.51 -2.78 -2.37
N GLY A 462 13.33 -3.27 -1.99
CA GLY A 462 12.59 -2.73 -0.84
C GLY A 462 13.31 -2.96 0.50
N LEU A 463 14.00 -4.08 0.65
CA LEU A 463 14.87 -4.31 1.82
C LEU A 463 16.04 -3.31 1.86
N GLU A 464 16.67 -3.04 0.72
CA GLU A 464 17.81 -2.13 0.59
C GLU A 464 17.44 -0.67 0.88
N GLU A 465 16.15 -0.29 0.75
CA GLU A 465 15.66 1.04 1.14
C GLU A 465 15.94 1.37 2.63
N TYR A 466 15.98 0.35 3.49
CA TYR A 466 16.25 0.47 4.93
C TYR A 466 17.73 0.40 5.30
N LEU A 467 18.60 0.42 4.31
CA LEU A 467 20.06 0.38 4.47
C LEU A 467 20.72 1.66 3.94
N GLN A 468 21.84 2.00 4.54
CA GLN A 468 22.79 2.99 4.04
C GLN A 468 24.14 2.35 3.78
N THR A 469 24.91 2.93 2.86
CA THR A 469 26.19 2.40 2.42
C THR A 469 27.34 3.15 3.07
N GLN A 470 28.29 2.42 3.67
CA GLN A 470 29.56 2.94 4.15
C GLN A 470 30.70 2.36 3.31
N LEU A 471 31.54 3.22 2.75
CA LEU A 471 32.80 2.80 2.12
C LEU A 471 33.95 2.87 3.13
N VAL A 472 34.79 1.84 3.14
CA VAL A 472 36.03 1.81 3.93
C VAL A 472 37.21 1.53 3.01
N TYR A 473 38.11 2.48 2.94
CA TYR A 473 39.41 2.33 2.25
C TYR A 473 40.45 1.86 3.26
N LEU A 474 40.97 0.66 3.06
CA LEU A 474 41.96 0.04 3.93
C LEU A 474 43.26 -0.12 3.19
N GLU A 475 44.27 0.71 3.50
CA GLU A 475 45.63 0.59 3.01
C GLU A 475 46.49 -0.18 4.02
N THR A 476 47.29 -1.13 3.53
CA THR A 476 48.25 -1.90 4.32
C THR A 476 49.67 -1.59 3.88
N LYS A 477 50.64 -1.88 4.74
CA LYS A 477 52.07 -1.62 4.41
C LYS A 477 52.69 -2.63 3.44
N GLY A 478 51.94 -3.58 2.95
CA GLY A 478 52.43 -4.65 2.05
C GLY A 478 52.94 -5.85 2.82
#